data_bb01d641feed57e8d07a5e9dd09823d2
#
_entry.id   bb01d641feed57e8d07a5e9dd09823d2
#
_cell.length_a   1.000
_cell.length_b   1.000
_cell.length_c   1.000
_cell.angle_alpha   90.00
_cell.angle_beta   90.00
_cell.angle_gamma   90.00
#
_symmetry.space_group_name_H-M   'P 1'
#
loop_
_entity.id
_entity.type
_entity.pdbx_description
1 polymer ?
#
loop_
_entity_poly.entity_id
_entity_poly.type
_entity_poly.pdbx_seq_one_letter_code
_entity_poly.pdbx_strand_id
1 'polypeptide(L)'
;SGLDADTGQFAAGLAPDTPPHPHNPLHHRAPPPRHTLSLLTLKPGLFTAAGRDAAGQVWLDDLGVAPGHEPPNAWLSGPALPTPRAHASHKGSYGDVAVVGGEGLAARGMGMAGAALLAASAALHSGAGRVLVALLDDGHLQLDPQQPELMLRRFDALALEQLTVVCGCGGGQAIAHVLPEVITRAARLVLDADALNAIATEAALHALVVARGQHWQPTVITPHPLEAARLLGLTTAEVQANRLDAAQQLADQFNCVAVLKGSGTVIAAPDRVPAINPTGNARLATAGTGDVLAGMVGAHLAAGASALRAASEAVYQHGQAADVWPAGLALTASALARRVGG
;
A
#
# COMPACT_ATOMS: atom_id res chain seq x y z
N SER A 1 23.30 3.30 -20.47
CA SER A 1 22.38 2.40 -19.74
C SER A 1 21.02 2.23 -20.39
N GLY A 2 20.57 3.17 -21.21
CA GLY A 2 19.30 3.11 -21.93
C GLY A 2 18.05 3.24 -21.05
N LEU A 3 18.21 3.60 -19.75
CA LEU A 3 17.12 3.94 -18.85
C LEU A 3 16.92 5.45 -18.79
N ASP A 4 15.67 5.87 -18.81
CA ASP A 4 15.27 7.22 -18.44
C ASP A 4 15.48 7.44 -16.96
N ALA A 5 16.10 8.55 -16.58
CA ALA A 5 16.55 8.81 -15.22
C ALA A 5 15.37 9.13 -14.26
N ASP A 6 14.29 9.68 -14.78
CA ASP A 6 13.14 10.11 -13.99
C ASP A 6 12.09 9.01 -13.87
N THR A 7 11.84 8.28 -14.96
CA THR A 7 10.74 7.31 -15.05
C THR A 7 11.17 5.85 -14.92
N GLY A 8 12.45 5.53 -15.15
CA GLY A 8 12.95 4.15 -15.21
C GLY A 8 12.48 3.35 -16.43
N GLN A 9 11.93 4.02 -17.43
CA GLN A 9 11.55 3.38 -18.67
C GLN A 9 12.77 3.17 -19.56
N PHE A 10 12.76 2.11 -20.37
CA PHE A 10 13.80 1.92 -21.38
C PHE A 10 13.55 2.87 -22.55
N ALA A 11 14.62 3.49 -23.06
CA ALA A 11 14.55 4.21 -24.32
C ALA A 11 14.12 3.26 -25.45
N ALA A 12 13.37 3.78 -26.43
CA ALA A 12 12.83 2.98 -27.52
C ALA A 12 13.92 2.12 -28.20
N GLY A 13 13.69 0.83 -28.32
CA GLY A 13 14.61 -0.14 -28.90
C GLY A 13 15.73 -0.65 -27.98
N LEU A 14 15.78 -0.21 -26.71
CA LEU A 14 16.81 -0.61 -25.74
C LEU A 14 16.26 -1.45 -24.57
N ALA A 15 14.99 -1.86 -24.62
CA ALA A 15 14.48 -2.81 -23.63
C ALA A 15 15.35 -4.08 -23.62
N PRO A 16 15.68 -4.63 -22.43
CA PRO A 16 16.41 -5.90 -22.39
C PRO A 16 15.61 -6.95 -23.15
N ASP A 17 16.32 -7.81 -23.84
CA ASP A 17 15.71 -8.97 -24.49
C ASP A 17 14.78 -9.66 -23.47
N THR A 18 13.59 -10.01 -23.93
CA THR A 18 12.60 -10.72 -23.12
C THR A 18 13.29 -11.87 -22.38
N PRO A 19 13.07 -12.05 -21.08
CA PRO A 19 13.70 -13.13 -20.35
C PRO A 19 13.45 -14.45 -21.10
N PRO A 20 14.45 -15.32 -21.24
CA PRO A 20 14.34 -16.54 -22.00
C PRO A 20 13.14 -17.35 -21.52
N HIS A 21 12.37 -17.85 -22.47
CA HIS A 21 11.17 -18.68 -22.23
C HIS A 21 11.46 -19.72 -21.13
N PRO A 22 10.58 -19.95 -20.15
CA PRO A 22 10.83 -20.83 -18.99
C PRO A 22 11.13 -22.30 -19.33
N HIS A 23 11.08 -22.67 -20.58
CA HIS A 23 11.32 -24.05 -21.07
C HIS A 23 12.66 -24.25 -21.76
N ASN A 24 13.63 -23.32 -21.71
CA ASN A 24 14.95 -23.55 -22.25
C ASN A 24 15.90 -24.06 -21.12
N PRO A 25 16.25 -25.36 -21.05
CA PRO A 25 17.03 -25.93 -19.96
C PRO A 25 18.51 -25.49 -19.91
N LEU A 26 18.98 -24.71 -20.89
CA LEU A 26 20.39 -24.31 -20.99
C LEU A 26 20.72 -22.96 -20.31
N HIS A 27 19.73 -22.26 -19.71
CA HIS A 27 19.93 -20.93 -19.12
C HIS A 27 19.63 -20.86 -17.60
N HIS A 28 20.01 -21.87 -16.83
CA HIS A 28 19.89 -21.86 -15.35
C HIS A 28 20.95 -21.04 -14.62
N ARG A 29 21.75 -20.26 -15.31
CA ARG A 29 22.67 -19.34 -14.65
C ARG A 29 21.94 -18.05 -14.35
N ALA A 30 21.73 -17.72 -13.05
CA ALA A 30 21.25 -16.41 -12.65
C ALA A 30 22.11 -15.34 -13.34
N PRO A 31 21.51 -14.29 -13.91
CA PRO A 31 22.29 -13.21 -14.52
C PRO A 31 23.25 -12.65 -13.44
N PRO A 32 24.46 -12.22 -13.85
CA PRO A 32 25.40 -11.65 -12.89
C PRO A 32 24.76 -10.45 -12.18
N PRO A 33 25.08 -10.23 -10.90
CA PRO A 33 24.55 -9.10 -10.16
C PRO A 33 24.88 -7.80 -10.90
N ARG A 34 23.86 -6.97 -11.13
CA ARG A 34 24.05 -5.64 -11.73
C ARG A 34 24.36 -4.63 -10.64
N HIS A 35 25.25 -3.70 -10.97
CA HIS A 35 25.61 -2.59 -10.11
C HIS A 35 25.50 -1.29 -10.90
N THR A 36 24.87 -0.29 -10.32
CA THR A 36 24.74 1.04 -10.91
C THR A 36 25.35 2.07 -9.97
N LEU A 37 26.32 2.85 -10.46
CA LEU A 37 26.83 4.02 -9.76
C LEU A 37 26.05 5.25 -10.24
N SER A 38 25.34 5.90 -9.32
CA SER A 38 24.69 7.19 -9.54
C SER A 38 25.61 8.28 -9.05
N LEU A 39 25.86 9.29 -9.87
CA LEU A 39 26.73 10.41 -9.54
C LEU A 39 25.89 11.63 -9.14
N LEU A 40 26.41 12.40 -8.17
CA LEU A 40 25.83 13.63 -7.62
C LEU A 40 24.55 13.41 -6.83
N THR A 41 23.52 12.82 -7.42
CA THR A 41 22.22 12.54 -6.78
C THR A 41 21.71 11.18 -7.22
N LEU A 42 20.86 10.54 -6.41
CA LEU A 42 20.06 9.40 -6.86
C LEU A 42 19.04 9.86 -7.91
N LYS A 43 18.66 8.94 -8.79
CA LYS A 43 17.69 9.21 -9.85
C LYS A 43 16.42 8.38 -9.59
N PRO A 44 15.21 8.97 -9.65
CA PRO A 44 13.95 8.27 -9.39
C PRO A 44 13.78 7.00 -10.22
N GLY A 45 14.15 7.04 -11.50
CA GLY A 45 14.06 5.92 -12.43
C GLY A 45 14.87 4.69 -12.05
N LEU A 46 15.84 4.78 -11.16
CA LEU A 46 16.59 3.62 -10.63
C LEU A 46 15.79 2.82 -9.61
N PHE A 47 14.72 3.40 -9.05
CA PHE A 47 13.96 2.84 -7.94
C PHE A 47 12.49 2.56 -8.28
N THR A 48 12.06 2.80 -9.52
CA THR A 48 10.67 2.62 -9.96
C THR A 48 10.58 1.70 -11.17
N ALA A 49 9.43 1.06 -11.33
CA ALA A 49 9.04 0.26 -12.49
C ALA A 49 10.14 -0.75 -12.91
N ALA A 50 10.40 -0.85 -14.22
CA ALA A 50 11.45 -1.71 -14.78
C ALA A 50 12.88 -1.24 -14.45
N GLY A 51 13.03 0.05 -14.13
CA GLY A 51 14.33 0.61 -13.77
C GLY A 51 14.95 -0.05 -12.54
N ARG A 52 14.11 -0.46 -11.58
CA ARG A 52 14.56 -1.16 -10.38
C ARG A 52 15.22 -2.52 -10.71
N ASP A 53 14.64 -3.30 -11.62
CA ASP A 53 15.21 -4.57 -12.06
C ASP A 53 16.49 -4.34 -12.90
N ALA A 54 16.49 -3.28 -13.70
CA ALA A 54 17.60 -2.96 -14.58
C ALA A 54 18.81 -2.37 -13.85
N ALA A 55 18.58 -1.57 -12.81
CA ALA A 55 19.64 -0.92 -12.04
C ALA A 55 20.43 -1.90 -11.14
N GLY A 56 19.75 -2.93 -10.62
CA GLY A 56 20.37 -3.82 -9.64
C GLY A 56 20.72 -3.08 -8.35
N GLN A 57 21.92 -3.33 -7.82
CA GLN A 57 22.40 -2.61 -6.64
C GLN A 57 22.86 -1.21 -7.02
N VAL A 58 22.25 -0.20 -6.42
CA VAL A 58 22.55 1.21 -6.68
C VAL A 58 23.51 1.75 -5.62
N TRP A 59 24.56 2.42 -6.09
CA TRP A 59 25.54 3.14 -5.28
C TRP A 59 25.45 4.63 -5.61
N LEU A 60 25.68 5.48 -4.63
CA LEU A 60 25.75 6.94 -4.80
C LEU A 60 27.18 7.42 -4.51
N ASP A 61 27.69 8.27 -5.40
CA ASP A 61 28.89 9.08 -5.15
C ASP A 61 28.53 10.55 -5.44
N ASP A 62 28.55 11.38 -4.42
CA ASP A 62 28.24 12.81 -4.54
C ASP A 62 29.42 13.64 -5.06
N LEU A 63 30.57 13.00 -5.31
CA LEU A 63 31.82 13.61 -5.77
C LEU A 63 32.30 14.76 -4.85
N GLY A 64 31.87 14.79 -3.60
CA GLY A 64 32.16 15.87 -2.67
C GLY A 64 31.47 17.20 -2.99
N VAL A 65 30.44 17.18 -3.85
CA VAL A 65 29.64 18.36 -4.21
C VAL A 65 28.50 18.52 -3.22
N ALA A 66 28.40 19.70 -2.61
CA ALA A 66 27.28 20.00 -1.72
C ALA A 66 25.95 20.01 -2.49
N PRO A 67 24.85 19.57 -1.85
CA PRO A 67 23.50 19.65 -2.46
C PRO A 67 23.20 21.07 -2.94
N GLY A 68 22.62 21.20 -4.13
CA GLY A 68 22.13 22.47 -4.67
C GLY A 68 20.92 23.00 -3.89
N HIS A 69 20.47 24.19 -4.27
CA HIS A 69 19.28 24.81 -3.67
C HIS A 69 17.95 24.34 -4.28
N GLU A 70 18.01 23.58 -5.36
CA GLU A 70 16.80 23.07 -6.03
C GLU A 70 16.17 21.95 -5.20
N PRO A 71 14.83 21.97 -5.03
CA PRO A 71 14.16 20.91 -4.31
C PRO A 71 14.28 19.57 -5.09
N PRO A 72 14.34 18.44 -4.40
CA PRO A 72 14.36 17.13 -5.08
C PRO A 72 13.00 16.84 -5.72
N ASN A 73 13.00 16.05 -6.79
CA ASN A 73 11.78 15.58 -7.46
C ASN A 73 11.09 14.46 -6.66
N ALA A 74 11.85 13.72 -5.86
CA ALA A 74 11.37 12.67 -4.98
C ALA A 74 12.34 12.44 -3.81
N TRP A 75 11.81 11.90 -2.74
CA TRP A 75 12.60 11.37 -1.62
C TRP A 75 12.69 9.85 -1.72
N LEU A 76 13.80 9.27 -1.26
CA LEU A 76 13.87 7.85 -1.01
C LEU A 76 13.45 7.57 0.44
N SER A 77 12.45 6.70 0.63
CA SER A 77 11.98 6.34 1.98
C SER A 77 13.09 5.62 2.76
N GLY A 78 13.14 5.89 4.05
CA GLY A 78 14.04 5.23 4.99
C GLY A 78 13.27 4.49 6.10
N PRO A 79 14.01 3.76 6.97
CA PRO A 79 13.41 3.08 8.10
C PRO A 79 12.74 4.07 9.05
N ALA A 80 11.59 3.66 9.61
CA ALA A 80 10.96 4.40 10.69
C ALA A 80 11.87 4.43 11.93
N LEU A 81 11.91 5.57 12.58
CA LEU A 81 12.54 5.63 13.90
C LEU A 81 11.67 4.89 14.91
N PRO A 82 12.24 3.94 15.68
CA PRO A 82 11.48 3.23 16.70
C PRO A 82 10.84 4.20 17.68
N THR A 83 9.54 4.11 17.86
CA THR A 83 8.83 4.86 18.90
C THR A 83 8.67 3.93 20.12
N PRO A 84 9.38 4.16 21.23
CA PRO A 84 9.26 3.33 22.42
C PRO A 84 7.83 3.35 22.94
N ARG A 85 7.32 2.19 23.29
CA ARG A 85 6.02 2.07 23.97
C ARG A 85 6.19 2.36 25.47
N ALA A 86 5.34 3.22 26.02
CA ALA A 86 5.37 3.51 27.44
C ALA A 86 4.92 2.28 28.25
N HIS A 87 5.58 1.99 29.38
CA HIS A 87 5.16 0.90 30.27
C HIS A 87 3.74 1.12 30.79
N ALA A 88 3.37 2.36 31.13
CA ALA A 88 2.04 2.74 31.57
C ALA A 88 1.10 2.96 30.38
N SER A 89 0.94 1.95 29.51
CA SER A 89 0.04 1.98 28.37
C SER A 89 -1.02 0.88 28.46
N HIS A 90 -2.12 1.07 27.76
CA HIS A 90 -3.22 0.10 27.67
C HIS A 90 -3.69 0.00 26.20
N LYS A 91 -4.56 -0.96 25.90
CA LYS A 91 -5.04 -1.18 24.51
C LYS A 91 -5.55 0.09 23.82
N GLY A 92 -6.24 0.98 24.52
CA GLY A 92 -6.71 2.26 23.97
C GLY A 92 -5.59 3.25 23.59
N SER A 93 -4.37 3.06 24.12
CA SER A 93 -3.22 3.93 23.78
C SER A 93 -2.73 3.75 22.34
N TYR A 94 -3.07 2.64 21.71
CA TYR A 94 -2.63 2.29 20.36
C TYR A 94 -3.76 2.33 19.32
N GLY A 95 -4.92 2.84 19.75
CA GLY A 95 -6.09 3.05 18.91
C GLY A 95 -6.78 1.77 18.45
N ASP A 96 -7.93 1.97 17.85
CA ASP A 96 -8.79 0.90 17.37
C ASP A 96 -8.89 0.94 15.84
N VAL A 97 -8.74 -0.23 15.22
CA VAL A 97 -8.92 -0.41 13.78
C VAL A 97 -10.20 -1.20 13.53
N ALA A 98 -11.04 -0.75 12.62
CA ALA A 98 -12.14 -1.53 12.06
C ALA A 98 -11.83 -1.86 10.59
N VAL A 99 -11.89 -3.13 10.24
CA VAL A 99 -11.81 -3.57 8.84
C VAL A 99 -13.22 -3.83 8.34
N VAL A 100 -13.60 -3.16 7.25
CA VAL A 100 -14.91 -3.29 6.59
C VAL A 100 -14.71 -3.84 5.18
N GLY A 101 -15.16 -5.06 4.93
CA GLY A 101 -14.95 -5.75 3.66
C GLY A 101 -15.38 -7.20 3.73
N GLY A 102 -14.80 -8.05 2.89
CA GLY A 102 -15.05 -9.49 2.92
C GLY A 102 -16.45 -9.86 2.51
N GLU A 103 -16.81 -9.69 1.22
CA GLU A 103 -18.10 -10.12 0.66
C GLU A 103 -18.30 -11.63 0.82
N GLY A 104 -19.50 -12.05 1.21
CA GLY A 104 -19.86 -13.45 1.36
C GLY A 104 -20.10 -14.18 0.04
N LEU A 105 -20.14 -15.52 0.08
CA LEU A 105 -20.39 -16.37 -1.08
C LEU A 105 -21.79 -16.21 -1.68
N ALA A 106 -22.77 -15.87 -0.85
CA ALA A 106 -24.20 -15.91 -1.23
C ALA A 106 -24.55 -14.99 -2.41
N ALA A 107 -23.92 -13.83 -2.49
CA ALA A 107 -24.27 -12.83 -3.50
C ALA A 107 -23.83 -13.21 -4.91
N ARG A 108 -22.59 -13.71 -5.09
CA ARG A 108 -21.98 -13.95 -6.42
C ARG A 108 -21.26 -15.28 -6.55
N GLY A 109 -21.31 -16.14 -5.54
CA GLY A 109 -20.54 -17.38 -5.52
C GLY A 109 -19.00 -17.17 -5.33
N MET A 110 -18.58 -15.95 -4.94
CA MET A 110 -17.20 -15.58 -4.73
C MET A 110 -17.03 -14.99 -3.33
N GLY A 111 -16.55 -15.80 -2.40
CA GLY A 111 -16.30 -15.36 -1.03
C GLY A 111 -14.93 -14.71 -0.89
N MET A 112 -14.87 -13.52 -0.32
CA MET A 112 -13.65 -12.72 -0.14
C MET A 112 -13.38 -12.35 1.32
N ALA A 113 -14.02 -13.04 2.29
CA ALA A 113 -13.81 -12.79 3.72
C ALA A 113 -12.33 -12.87 4.13
N GLY A 114 -11.55 -13.73 3.45
CA GLY A 114 -10.11 -13.87 3.70
C GLY A 114 -9.32 -12.58 3.51
N ALA A 115 -9.69 -11.72 2.56
CA ALA A 115 -9.01 -10.44 2.33
C ALA A 115 -9.18 -9.48 3.53
N ALA A 116 -10.40 -9.37 4.05
CA ALA A 116 -10.67 -8.58 5.26
C ALA A 116 -9.94 -9.15 6.49
N LEU A 117 -9.89 -10.48 6.63
CA LEU A 117 -9.16 -11.12 7.73
C LEU A 117 -7.64 -10.92 7.62
N LEU A 118 -7.07 -10.90 6.40
CA LEU A 118 -5.65 -10.57 6.19
C LEU A 118 -5.32 -9.13 6.62
N ALA A 119 -6.16 -8.17 6.23
CA ALA A 119 -6.01 -6.78 6.66
C ALA A 119 -6.13 -6.66 8.18
N ALA A 120 -7.10 -7.34 8.79
CA ALA A 120 -7.29 -7.35 10.24
C ALA A 120 -6.11 -7.99 10.99
N SER A 121 -5.63 -9.13 10.49
CA SER A 121 -4.43 -9.79 11.02
C SER A 121 -3.22 -8.86 10.97
N ALA A 122 -2.99 -8.21 9.83
CA ALA A 122 -1.89 -7.26 9.68
C ALA A 122 -2.00 -6.06 10.64
N ALA A 123 -3.21 -5.51 10.79
CA ALA A 123 -3.44 -4.42 11.74
C ALA A 123 -3.13 -4.84 13.19
N LEU A 124 -3.55 -6.04 13.58
CA LEU A 124 -3.27 -6.60 14.89
C LEU A 124 -1.77 -6.74 15.16
N HIS A 125 -1.05 -7.37 14.21
CA HIS A 125 0.39 -7.60 14.34
C HIS A 125 1.23 -6.33 14.17
N SER A 126 0.69 -5.31 13.49
CA SER A 126 1.31 -3.97 13.44
C SER A 126 1.06 -3.14 14.70
N GLY A 127 0.38 -3.72 15.67
CA GLY A 127 0.27 -3.18 17.03
C GLY A 127 -0.95 -2.31 17.31
N ALA A 128 -2.01 -2.41 16.53
CA ALA A 128 -3.31 -1.83 16.88
C ALA A 128 -3.78 -2.35 18.25
N GLY A 129 -4.37 -1.48 19.05
CA GLY A 129 -4.82 -1.85 20.41
C GLY A 129 -6.02 -2.79 20.43
N ARG A 130 -6.95 -2.61 19.48
CA ARG A 130 -8.08 -3.51 19.18
C ARG A 130 -8.31 -3.54 17.68
N VAL A 131 -8.72 -4.72 17.19
CA VAL A 131 -9.13 -4.86 15.79
C VAL A 131 -10.54 -5.43 15.73
N LEU A 132 -11.44 -4.66 15.12
CA LEU A 132 -12.81 -5.05 14.82
C LEU A 132 -12.90 -5.44 13.34
N VAL A 133 -13.72 -6.43 13.03
CA VAL A 133 -13.92 -6.88 11.65
C VAL A 133 -15.41 -6.90 11.37
N ALA A 134 -15.84 -6.13 10.38
CA ALA A 134 -17.20 -6.15 9.85
C ALA A 134 -17.18 -6.78 8.46
N LEU A 135 -17.48 -8.06 8.42
CA LEU A 135 -17.64 -8.79 7.16
C LEU A 135 -18.98 -8.43 6.51
N LEU A 136 -18.96 -8.31 5.19
CA LEU A 136 -20.15 -8.08 4.37
C LEU A 136 -20.68 -9.43 3.84
N ASP A 137 -20.92 -10.36 4.79
CA ASP A 137 -21.19 -11.79 4.52
C ASP A 137 -22.46 -12.31 5.20
N ASP A 138 -23.38 -11.44 5.59
CA ASP A 138 -24.61 -11.78 6.31
C ASP A 138 -24.37 -12.42 7.71
N GLY A 139 -23.16 -12.31 8.26
CA GLY A 139 -22.85 -12.73 9.63
C GLY A 139 -22.57 -14.23 9.79
N HIS A 140 -22.16 -14.92 8.75
CA HIS A 140 -21.83 -16.36 8.80
C HIS A 140 -20.62 -16.66 9.69
N LEU A 141 -19.59 -15.78 9.70
CA LEU A 141 -18.42 -15.95 10.55
C LEU A 141 -18.60 -15.18 11.87
N GLN A 142 -18.56 -15.88 12.99
CA GLN A 142 -18.70 -15.27 14.33
C GLN A 142 -17.38 -15.22 15.09
N LEU A 143 -16.40 -16.03 14.71
CA LEU A 143 -15.09 -16.16 15.33
C LEU A 143 -14.07 -16.60 14.28
N ASP A 144 -12.91 -15.97 14.23
CA ASP A 144 -11.74 -16.56 13.56
C ASP A 144 -11.00 -17.47 14.55
N PRO A 145 -11.04 -18.80 14.35
CA PRO A 145 -10.38 -19.74 15.25
C PRO A 145 -8.85 -19.66 15.21
N GLN A 146 -8.28 -19.07 14.17
CA GLN A 146 -6.83 -18.87 14.06
C GLN A 146 -6.35 -17.60 14.75
N GLN A 147 -7.25 -16.62 14.92
CA GLN A 147 -6.96 -15.34 15.56
C GLN A 147 -8.18 -14.87 16.37
N PRO A 148 -8.43 -15.50 17.54
CA PRO A 148 -9.59 -15.19 18.38
C PRO A 148 -9.57 -13.77 18.97
N GLU A 149 -8.45 -13.06 18.89
CA GLU A 149 -8.30 -11.65 19.28
C GLU A 149 -9.05 -10.70 18.35
N LEU A 150 -9.37 -11.11 17.12
CA LEU A 150 -10.16 -10.32 16.18
C LEU A 150 -11.62 -10.28 16.64
N MET A 151 -12.15 -9.09 16.79
CA MET A 151 -13.51 -8.87 17.29
C MET A 151 -14.49 -8.70 16.14
N LEU A 152 -15.19 -9.77 15.75
CA LEU A 152 -16.20 -9.66 14.72
C LEU A 152 -17.40 -8.82 15.19
N ARG A 153 -17.88 -7.94 14.32
CA ARG A 153 -19.01 -7.02 14.57
C ARG A 153 -19.84 -6.89 13.30
N ARG A 154 -21.11 -6.65 13.47
CA ARG A 154 -21.94 -6.17 12.37
C ARG A 154 -21.55 -4.72 12.04
N PHE A 155 -21.69 -4.33 10.79
CA PHE A 155 -21.36 -2.96 10.36
C PHE A 155 -22.12 -1.88 11.15
N ASP A 156 -23.42 -2.09 11.37
CA ASP A 156 -24.28 -1.18 12.11
C ASP A 156 -23.94 -1.03 13.61
N ALA A 157 -23.08 -1.89 14.14
CA ALA A 157 -22.58 -1.84 15.52
C ALA A 157 -21.22 -1.11 15.65
N LEU A 158 -20.69 -0.54 14.55
CA LEU A 158 -19.42 0.19 14.56
C LEU A 158 -19.64 1.68 14.90
N ALA A 159 -18.91 2.18 15.88
CA ALA A 159 -18.85 3.62 16.17
C ALA A 159 -17.78 4.30 15.31
N LEU A 160 -18.09 4.48 14.00
CA LEU A 160 -17.15 4.90 12.95
C LEU A 160 -16.38 6.18 13.31
N GLU A 161 -17.01 7.13 14.00
CA GLU A 161 -16.42 8.41 14.41
C GLU A 161 -15.25 8.27 15.41
N GLN A 162 -15.11 7.10 16.02
CA GLN A 162 -14.07 6.82 16.98
C GLN A 162 -12.99 5.89 16.43
N LEU A 163 -13.19 5.36 15.21
CA LEU A 163 -12.38 4.29 14.65
C LEU A 163 -11.49 4.78 13.49
N THR A 164 -10.36 4.11 13.36
CA THR A 164 -9.64 4.07 12.10
C THR A 164 -10.23 2.94 11.27
N VAL A 165 -10.77 3.25 10.10
CA VAL A 165 -11.44 2.27 9.24
C VAL A 165 -10.54 1.91 8.07
N VAL A 166 -10.32 0.62 7.84
CA VAL A 166 -9.74 0.05 6.61
C VAL A 166 -10.91 -0.53 5.81
N CYS A 167 -11.18 0.01 4.64
CA CYS A 167 -12.38 -0.30 3.88
C CYS A 167 -12.06 -0.73 2.46
N GLY A 168 -12.65 -1.85 2.03
CA GLY A 168 -12.59 -2.31 0.64
C GLY A 168 -11.94 -3.66 0.41
N CYS A 169 -11.11 -4.16 1.32
CA CYS A 169 -10.44 -5.46 1.19
C CYS A 169 -11.44 -6.59 0.98
N GLY A 170 -11.54 -7.10 -0.25
CA GLY A 170 -12.52 -8.12 -0.64
C GLY A 170 -13.98 -7.72 -0.43
N GLY A 171 -14.31 -6.44 -0.51
CA GLY A 171 -15.67 -5.94 -0.27
C GLY A 171 -16.66 -6.27 -1.38
N GLY A 172 -16.16 -6.62 -2.57
CA GLY A 172 -16.99 -6.96 -3.72
C GLY A 172 -17.98 -5.87 -4.07
N GLN A 173 -19.18 -6.26 -4.49
CA GLN A 173 -20.27 -5.32 -4.76
C GLN A 173 -20.94 -4.85 -3.47
N ALA A 174 -20.88 -5.62 -2.41
CA ALA A 174 -21.51 -5.27 -1.13
C ALA A 174 -20.90 -4.00 -0.50
N ILE A 175 -19.66 -3.65 -0.86
CA ILE A 175 -18.98 -2.46 -0.35
C ILE A 175 -19.73 -1.16 -0.70
N ALA A 176 -20.38 -1.08 -1.86
CA ALA A 176 -21.08 0.11 -2.32
C ALA A 176 -22.18 0.57 -1.35
N HIS A 177 -22.80 -0.36 -0.63
CA HIS A 177 -23.87 -0.06 0.31
C HIS A 177 -23.40 0.63 1.59
N VAL A 178 -22.17 0.36 2.04
CA VAL A 178 -21.62 0.89 3.30
C VAL A 178 -20.64 2.04 3.07
N LEU A 179 -20.09 2.15 1.86
CA LEU A 179 -19.01 3.08 1.54
C LEU A 179 -19.35 4.56 1.78
N PRO A 180 -20.57 5.07 1.41
CA PRO A 180 -20.93 6.46 1.69
C PRO A 180 -20.89 6.79 3.19
N GLU A 181 -21.38 5.88 4.03
CA GLU A 181 -21.39 6.06 5.48
C GLU A 181 -19.97 5.99 6.05
N VAL A 182 -19.15 5.02 5.60
CA VAL A 182 -17.75 4.89 6.01
C VAL A 182 -16.95 6.14 5.66
N ILE A 183 -17.04 6.63 4.40
CA ILE A 183 -16.31 7.82 3.97
C ILE A 183 -16.74 9.04 4.80
N THR A 184 -18.01 9.19 5.09
CA THR A 184 -18.52 10.37 5.80
C THR A 184 -18.17 10.36 7.29
N ARG A 185 -18.23 9.20 7.95
CA ARG A 185 -18.20 9.10 9.42
C ARG A 185 -16.89 8.61 10.02
N ALA A 186 -16.05 7.88 9.27
CA ALA A 186 -14.81 7.35 9.83
C ALA A 186 -13.87 8.46 10.32
N ALA A 187 -13.37 8.34 11.56
CA ALA A 187 -12.42 9.31 12.11
C ALA A 187 -11.13 9.38 11.29
N ARG A 188 -10.61 8.22 10.89
CA ARG A 188 -9.46 8.04 9.98
C ARG A 188 -9.79 6.93 9.00
N LEU A 189 -9.29 7.01 7.77
CA LEU A 189 -9.72 6.11 6.70
C LEU A 189 -8.57 5.61 5.84
N VAL A 190 -8.57 4.32 5.55
CA VAL A 190 -7.79 3.67 4.50
C VAL A 190 -8.77 3.07 3.50
N LEU A 191 -8.61 3.40 2.22
CA LEU A 191 -9.41 2.87 1.12
C LEU A 191 -8.53 2.01 0.20
N ASP A 192 -8.94 0.77 -0.01
CA ASP A 192 -8.21 -0.20 -0.87
C ASP A 192 -9.18 -0.98 -1.75
N ALA A 193 -8.67 -1.60 -2.77
CA ALA A 193 -9.34 -2.63 -3.56
C ALA A 193 -10.75 -2.22 -4.06
N ASP A 194 -11.78 -2.94 -3.60
CA ASP A 194 -13.14 -2.75 -4.10
C ASP A 194 -13.75 -1.39 -3.72
N ALA A 195 -13.29 -0.77 -2.63
CA ALA A 195 -13.68 0.61 -2.33
C ALA A 195 -13.16 1.59 -3.38
N LEU A 196 -11.90 1.43 -3.84
CA LEU A 196 -11.33 2.26 -4.90
C LEU A 196 -12.02 2.03 -6.24
N ASN A 197 -12.38 0.78 -6.55
CA ASN A 197 -13.14 0.45 -7.75
C ASN A 197 -14.52 1.11 -7.76
N ALA A 198 -15.23 1.13 -6.62
CA ALA A 198 -16.51 1.81 -6.49
C ALA A 198 -16.37 3.34 -6.64
N ILE A 199 -15.36 3.93 -6.00
CA ILE A 199 -15.06 5.37 -6.10
C ILE A 199 -14.74 5.79 -7.54
N ALA A 200 -14.04 4.94 -8.30
CA ALA A 200 -13.69 5.22 -9.70
C ALA A 200 -14.93 5.30 -10.62
N THR A 201 -16.05 4.68 -10.25
CA THR A 201 -17.28 4.65 -11.04
C THR A 201 -18.36 5.62 -10.57
N GLU A 202 -18.26 6.14 -9.34
CA GLU A 202 -19.30 6.95 -8.72
C GLU A 202 -18.77 8.33 -8.29
N ALA A 203 -19.13 9.38 -9.05
CA ALA A 203 -18.69 10.74 -8.79
C ALA A 203 -19.11 11.26 -7.38
N ALA A 204 -20.21 10.77 -6.84
CA ALA A 204 -20.65 11.13 -5.50
C ALA A 204 -19.68 10.61 -4.43
N LEU A 205 -19.16 9.38 -4.58
CA LEU A 205 -18.15 8.83 -3.66
C LEU A 205 -16.82 9.58 -3.76
N HIS A 206 -16.41 9.92 -4.99
CA HIS A 206 -15.24 10.77 -5.21
C HIS A 206 -15.36 12.09 -4.44
N ALA A 207 -16.49 12.80 -4.59
CA ALA A 207 -16.72 14.07 -3.89
C ALA A 207 -16.66 13.93 -2.36
N LEU A 208 -17.17 12.82 -1.81
CA LEU A 208 -17.07 12.55 -0.37
C LEU A 208 -15.62 12.37 0.09
N VAL A 209 -14.78 11.69 -0.68
CA VAL A 209 -13.36 11.54 -0.34
C VAL A 209 -12.65 12.88 -0.36
N VAL A 210 -12.88 13.70 -1.40
CA VAL A 210 -12.31 15.06 -1.49
C VAL A 210 -12.73 15.93 -0.31
N ALA A 211 -14.01 15.86 0.09
CA ALA A 211 -14.52 16.62 1.24
C ALA A 211 -13.80 16.26 2.55
N ARG A 212 -13.39 14.99 2.74
CA ARG A 212 -12.59 14.60 3.92
C ARG A 212 -11.29 15.39 4.01
N GLY A 213 -10.58 15.54 2.89
CA GLY A 213 -9.33 16.32 2.84
C GLY A 213 -9.56 17.80 3.16
N GLN A 214 -10.67 18.39 2.70
CA GLN A 214 -11.06 19.78 3.02
C GLN A 214 -11.30 19.96 4.53
N HIS A 215 -11.74 18.91 5.22
CA HIS A 215 -11.94 18.89 6.67
C HIS A 215 -10.76 18.33 7.46
N TRP A 216 -9.60 18.15 6.83
CA TRP A 216 -8.38 17.64 7.45
C TRP A 216 -8.54 16.24 8.08
N GLN A 217 -9.50 15.46 7.62
CA GLN A 217 -9.73 14.09 8.09
C GLN A 217 -8.69 13.14 7.46
N PRO A 218 -7.83 12.48 8.25
CA PRO A 218 -6.77 11.63 7.72
C PRO A 218 -7.32 10.52 6.83
N THR A 219 -6.87 10.51 5.58
CA THR A 219 -7.30 9.54 4.56
C THR A 219 -6.10 9.06 3.75
N VAL A 220 -6.02 7.76 3.52
CA VAL A 220 -5.01 7.12 2.67
C VAL A 220 -5.72 6.24 1.66
N ILE A 221 -5.37 6.40 0.39
CA ILE A 221 -5.80 5.49 -0.68
C ILE A 221 -4.59 4.63 -1.11
N THR A 222 -4.82 3.34 -1.38
CA THR A 222 -3.72 2.38 -1.67
C THR A 222 -3.88 1.68 -3.02
N PRO A 223 -4.02 2.41 -4.15
CA PRO A 223 -4.28 1.79 -5.44
C PRO A 223 -3.07 1.02 -5.98
N HIS A 224 -3.33 -0.14 -6.59
CA HIS A 224 -2.40 -0.74 -7.55
C HIS A 224 -2.53 -0.05 -8.93
N PRO A 225 -1.62 -0.28 -9.91
CA PRO A 225 -1.63 0.50 -11.15
C PRO A 225 -2.95 0.46 -11.95
N LEU A 226 -3.69 -0.64 -11.93
CA LEU A 226 -4.98 -0.71 -12.63
C LEU A 226 -6.09 0.07 -11.88
N GLU A 227 -6.09 0.06 -10.55
CA GLU A 227 -7.00 0.89 -9.75
C GLU A 227 -6.69 2.37 -9.94
N ALA A 228 -5.40 2.74 -9.93
CA ALA A 228 -4.95 4.10 -10.20
C ALA A 228 -5.39 4.58 -11.60
N ALA A 229 -5.25 3.71 -12.61
CA ALA A 229 -5.69 4.01 -13.98
C ALA A 229 -7.19 4.31 -14.03
N ARG A 230 -8.02 3.52 -13.34
CA ARG A 230 -9.48 3.75 -13.25
C ARG A 230 -9.82 5.05 -12.55
N LEU A 231 -9.14 5.35 -11.43
CA LEU A 231 -9.35 6.57 -10.66
C LEU A 231 -8.97 7.83 -11.43
N LEU A 232 -7.93 7.77 -12.25
CA LEU A 232 -7.42 8.89 -13.04
C LEU A 232 -8.02 8.99 -14.45
N GLY A 233 -8.77 7.98 -14.91
CA GLY A 233 -9.25 7.92 -16.30
C GLY A 233 -8.11 7.68 -17.30
N LEU A 234 -7.03 7.02 -16.88
CA LEU A 234 -5.85 6.69 -17.68
C LEU A 234 -5.80 5.19 -18.01
N THR A 235 -4.86 4.81 -18.84
CA THR A 235 -4.46 3.41 -19.02
C THR A 235 -3.42 3.00 -17.98
N THR A 236 -3.35 1.71 -17.68
CA THR A 236 -2.30 1.17 -16.79
C THR A 236 -0.89 1.46 -17.33
N ALA A 237 -0.73 1.48 -18.65
CA ALA A 237 0.55 1.79 -19.30
C ALA A 237 0.97 3.25 -19.02
N GLU A 238 0.05 4.21 -19.11
CA GLU A 238 0.32 5.62 -18.78
C GLU A 238 0.70 5.80 -17.33
N VAL A 239 -0.03 5.16 -16.39
CA VAL A 239 0.33 5.17 -14.96
C VAL A 239 1.72 4.61 -14.72
N GLN A 240 2.08 3.51 -15.37
CA GLN A 240 3.39 2.88 -15.22
C GLN A 240 4.52 3.65 -15.94
N ALA A 241 4.19 4.42 -16.98
CA ALA A 241 5.15 5.26 -17.69
C ALA A 241 5.67 6.41 -16.82
N ASN A 242 4.82 7.00 -15.97
CA ASN A 242 5.22 8.06 -15.06
C ASN A 242 4.54 7.90 -13.69
N ARG A 243 5.10 7.02 -12.86
CA ARG A 243 4.53 6.65 -11.56
C ARG A 243 4.53 7.81 -10.55
N LEU A 244 5.53 8.69 -10.61
CA LEU A 244 5.60 9.86 -9.71
C LEU A 244 4.44 10.83 -9.98
N ASP A 245 4.25 11.21 -11.23
CA ASP A 245 3.13 12.07 -11.63
C ASP A 245 1.78 11.43 -11.34
N ALA A 246 1.60 10.15 -11.65
CA ALA A 246 0.36 9.45 -11.39
C ALA A 246 0.02 9.41 -9.89
N ALA A 247 1.01 9.18 -9.01
CA ALA A 247 0.81 9.20 -7.57
C ALA A 247 0.47 10.61 -7.07
N GLN A 248 1.13 11.65 -7.60
CA GLN A 248 0.85 13.03 -7.25
C GLN A 248 -0.55 13.45 -7.72
N GLN A 249 -0.93 13.12 -8.96
CA GLN A 249 -2.28 13.38 -9.47
C GLN A 249 -3.37 12.73 -8.60
N LEU A 250 -3.16 11.49 -8.15
CA LEU A 250 -4.07 10.83 -7.21
C LEU A 250 -4.18 11.61 -5.90
N ALA A 251 -3.04 12.02 -5.32
CA ALA A 251 -3.04 12.75 -4.06
C ALA A 251 -3.78 14.09 -4.18
N ASP A 252 -3.52 14.84 -5.25
CA ASP A 252 -4.12 16.16 -5.50
C ASP A 252 -5.61 16.04 -5.83
N GLN A 253 -5.98 15.09 -6.71
CA GLN A 253 -7.36 14.89 -7.13
C GLN A 253 -8.28 14.46 -5.97
N PHE A 254 -7.78 13.59 -5.07
CA PHE A 254 -8.53 13.09 -3.92
C PHE A 254 -8.28 13.88 -2.63
N ASN A 255 -7.39 14.87 -2.67
CA ASN A 255 -6.97 15.66 -1.52
C ASN A 255 -6.62 14.80 -0.30
N CYS A 256 -5.81 13.75 -0.52
CA CYS A 256 -5.43 12.78 0.51
C CYS A 256 -4.05 12.16 0.21
N VAL A 257 -3.57 11.30 1.09
CA VAL A 257 -2.34 10.53 0.83
C VAL A 257 -2.64 9.39 -0.13
N ALA A 258 -1.85 9.28 -1.19
CA ALA A 258 -1.93 8.21 -2.18
C ALA A 258 -0.69 7.29 -2.09
N VAL A 259 -0.92 5.99 -2.05
CA VAL A 259 0.10 4.93 -2.10
C VAL A 259 -0.07 4.17 -3.41
N LEU A 260 0.66 4.56 -4.44
CA LEU A 260 0.67 3.84 -5.72
C LEU A 260 1.54 2.59 -5.60
N LYS A 261 0.90 1.45 -5.36
CA LYS A 261 1.55 0.15 -5.16
C LYS A 261 2.32 -0.31 -6.41
N GLY A 262 3.34 -1.16 -6.23
CA GLY A 262 4.12 -1.80 -7.30
C GLY A 262 5.63 -1.72 -7.07
N SER A 263 6.40 -2.04 -8.12
CA SER A 263 7.88 -1.93 -8.07
C SER A 263 8.29 -0.47 -7.85
N GLY A 264 8.92 -0.18 -6.71
CA GLY A 264 9.11 1.19 -6.24
C GLY A 264 7.76 1.84 -5.93
N THR A 265 7.10 1.39 -4.87
CA THR A 265 5.84 2.02 -4.41
C THR A 265 6.07 3.51 -4.15
N VAL A 266 5.19 4.36 -4.71
CA VAL A 266 5.26 5.82 -4.56
C VAL A 266 4.22 6.27 -3.55
N ILE A 267 4.65 7.08 -2.58
CA ILE A 267 3.78 7.70 -1.59
C ILE A 267 3.74 9.20 -1.88
N ALA A 268 2.57 9.73 -2.17
CA ALA A 268 2.35 11.14 -2.46
C ALA A 268 1.31 11.76 -1.53
N ALA A 269 1.40 13.06 -1.32
CA ALA A 269 0.43 13.85 -0.57
C ALA A 269 0.32 15.23 -1.23
N PRO A 270 -0.82 15.94 -1.10
CA PRO A 270 -0.96 17.29 -1.62
C PRO A 270 0.15 18.22 -1.10
N ASP A 271 0.67 19.05 -1.98
CA ASP A 271 1.72 20.05 -1.66
C ASP A 271 3.01 19.46 -1.06
N ARG A 272 3.31 18.19 -1.34
CA ARG A 272 4.52 17.51 -0.84
C ARG A 272 5.27 16.82 -1.97
N VAL A 273 6.59 16.84 -1.86
CA VAL A 273 7.46 16.02 -2.73
C VAL A 273 7.19 14.54 -2.44
N PRO A 274 6.89 13.72 -3.45
CA PRO A 274 6.59 12.31 -3.25
C PRO A 274 7.80 11.52 -2.75
N ALA A 275 7.54 10.39 -2.11
CA ALA A 275 8.57 9.45 -1.67
C ALA A 275 8.47 8.13 -2.43
N ILE A 276 9.63 7.56 -2.79
CA ILE A 276 9.76 6.24 -3.41
C ILE A 276 10.24 5.25 -2.35
N ASN A 277 9.56 4.13 -2.23
CA ASN A 277 9.96 3.07 -1.31
C ASN A 277 11.00 2.14 -1.95
N PRO A 278 12.21 2.00 -1.38
CA PRO A 278 13.25 1.12 -1.91
C PRO A 278 13.11 -0.36 -1.49
N THR A 279 12.30 -0.66 -0.48
CA THR A 279 12.16 -2.02 0.08
C THR A 279 11.15 -2.86 -0.69
N GLY A 280 11.18 -4.16 -0.46
CA GLY A 280 10.30 -5.15 -1.07
C GLY A 280 10.90 -5.78 -2.33
N ASN A 281 10.37 -6.91 -2.72
CA ASN A 281 10.82 -7.71 -3.86
C ASN A 281 9.64 -8.46 -4.49
N ALA A 282 9.93 -9.23 -5.55
CA ALA A 282 8.92 -9.96 -6.34
C ALA A 282 8.10 -11.00 -5.54
N ARG A 283 8.52 -11.41 -4.33
CA ARG A 283 7.72 -12.27 -3.46
C ARG A 283 6.41 -11.61 -3.01
N LEU A 284 6.35 -10.28 -3.00
CA LEU A 284 5.12 -9.52 -2.73
C LEU A 284 4.09 -9.59 -3.87
N ALA A 285 4.44 -10.10 -5.05
CA ALA A 285 3.50 -10.38 -6.14
C ALA A 285 2.67 -11.65 -5.84
N THR A 286 2.07 -11.70 -4.64
CA THR A 286 1.24 -12.78 -4.13
C THR A 286 -0.11 -12.20 -3.69
N ALA A 287 -1.21 -12.91 -3.96
CA ALA A 287 -2.55 -12.46 -3.59
C ALA A 287 -2.65 -12.19 -2.07
N GLY A 288 -3.31 -11.11 -1.70
CA GLY A 288 -3.56 -10.72 -0.31
C GLY A 288 -2.48 -9.85 0.34
N THR A 289 -1.32 -9.66 -0.30
CA THR A 289 -0.25 -8.80 0.26
C THR A 289 -0.63 -7.31 0.28
N GLY A 290 -1.51 -6.88 -0.64
CA GLY A 290 -2.11 -5.54 -0.62
C GLY A 290 -3.03 -5.33 0.58
N ASP A 291 -3.88 -6.33 0.89
CA ASP A 291 -4.75 -6.29 2.07
C ASP A 291 -3.92 -6.20 3.36
N VAL A 292 -2.81 -6.92 3.43
CA VAL A 292 -1.84 -6.81 4.54
C VAL A 292 -1.34 -5.38 4.68
N LEU A 293 -0.92 -4.75 3.58
CA LEU A 293 -0.44 -3.36 3.60
C LEU A 293 -1.53 -2.39 4.08
N ALA A 294 -2.78 -2.55 3.60
CA ALA A 294 -3.89 -1.69 4.02
C ALA A 294 -4.13 -1.79 5.54
N GLY A 295 -4.07 -3.01 6.10
CA GLY A 295 -4.16 -3.24 7.54
C GLY A 295 -3.03 -2.56 8.34
N MET A 296 -1.79 -2.64 7.85
CA MET A 296 -0.63 -1.97 8.45
C MET A 296 -0.80 -0.45 8.48
N VAL A 297 -1.20 0.15 7.36
CA VAL A 297 -1.49 1.60 7.30
C VAL A 297 -2.56 1.97 8.31
N GLY A 298 -3.62 1.17 8.43
CA GLY A 298 -4.69 1.36 9.41
C GLY A 298 -4.17 1.36 10.85
N ALA A 299 -3.27 0.44 11.21
CA ALA A 299 -2.67 0.38 12.54
C ALA A 299 -1.82 1.61 12.87
N HIS A 300 -0.96 2.06 11.93
CA HIS A 300 -0.16 3.27 12.12
C HIS A 300 -1.02 4.52 12.27
N LEU A 301 -2.11 4.65 11.49
CA LEU A 301 -3.08 5.74 11.64
C LEU A 301 -3.78 5.69 13.01
N ALA A 302 -4.18 4.50 13.46
CA ALA A 302 -4.83 4.31 14.75
C ALA A 302 -3.92 4.69 15.91
N ALA A 303 -2.62 4.42 15.79
CA ALA A 303 -1.60 4.83 16.74
C ALA A 303 -1.31 6.35 16.75
N GLY A 304 -1.99 7.15 15.90
CA GLY A 304 -1.90 8.60 15.88
C GLY A 304 -0.84 9.16 14.92
N ALA A 305 -0.25 8.34 14.05
CA ALA A 305 0.62 8.86 12.99
C ALA A 305 -0.17 9.72 11.99
N SER A 306 0.45 10.76 11.42
CA SER A 306 -0.14 11.47 10.28
C SER A 306 -0.32 10.51 9.08
N ALA A 307 -1.25 10.81 8.17
CA ALA A 307 -1.54 9.94 7.02
C ALA A 307 -0.28 9.64 6.19
N LEU A 308 0.54 10.65 5.92
CA LEU A 308 1.78 10.50 5.17
C LEU A 308 2.79 9.60 5.91
N ARG A 309 2.96 9.81 7.22
CA ARG A 309 3.86 9.02 8.04
C ARG A 309 3.37 7.57 8.14
N ALA A 310 2.09 7.35 8.41
CA ALA A 310 1.48 6.03 8.49
C ALA A 310 1.68 5.23 7.20
N ALA A 311 1.43 5.85 6.05
CA ALA A 311 1.64 5.25 4.74
C ALA A 311 3.13 4.92 4.49
N SER A 312 4.04 5.86 4.75
CA SER A 312 5.48 5.67 4.50
C SER A 312 6.08 4.57 5.36
N GLU A 313 5.77 4.56 6.67
CA GLU A 313 6.27 3.54 7.59
C GLU A 313 5.71 2.15 7.27
N ALA A 314 4.39 2.05 7.01
CA ALA A 314 3.77 0.77 6.64
C ALA A 314 4.34 0.21 5.34
N VAL A 315 4.49 1.04 4.30
CA VAL A 315 5.05 0.60 3.00
C VAL A 315 6.50 0.14 3.15
N TYR A 316 7.31 0.87 3.93
CA TYR A 316 8.70 0.48 4.17
C TYR A 316 8.81 -0.85 4.92
N GLN A 317 8.09 -1.00 6.03
CA GLN A 317 8.08 -2.23 6.83
C GLN A 317 7.53 -3.44 6.07
N HIS A 318 6.46 -3.23 5.29
CA HIS A 318 5.88 -4.26 4.43
C HIS A 318 6.90 -4.78 3.41
N GLY A 319 7.61 -3.89 2.74
CA GLY A 319 8.69 -4.25 1.82
C GLY A 319 9.85 -4.93 2.53
N GLN A 320 10.31 -4.37 3.65
CA GLN A 320 11.41 -4.92 4.43
C GLN A 320 11.11 -6.35 4.92
N ALA A 321 9.88 -6.64 5.34
CA ALA A 321 9.49 -7.98 5.74
C ALA A 321 9.67 -9.01 4.62
N ALA A 322 9.46 -8.61 3.35
CA ALA A 322 9.71 -9.47 2.20
C ALA A 322 11.22 -9.59 1.88
N ASP A 323 12.00 -8.54 2.11
CA ASP A 323 13.45 -8.54 1.84
C ASP A 323 14.20 -9.47 2.82
N VAL A 324 13.77 -9.50 4.07
CA VAL A 324 14.35 -10.41 5.09
C VAL A 324 13.65 -11.78 5.13
N TRP A 325 12.77 -12.08 4.16
CA TRP A 325 12.05 -13.35 4.14
C TRP A 325 13.00 -14.52 3.94
N PRO A 326 12.87 -15.61 4.74
CA PRO A 326 13.80 -16.73 4.65
C PRO A 326 13.87 -17.33 3.24
N ALA A 327 15.10 -17.62 2.80
CA ALA A 327 15.31 -18.28 1.52
C ALA A 327 14.66 -19.69 1.53
N GLY A 328 14.04 -20.07 0.41
CA GLY A 328 13.40 -21.37 0.26
C GLY A 328 12.01 -21.49 0.86
N LEU A 329 11.50 -20.48 1.59
CA LEU A 329 10.12 -20.45 2.05
C LEU A 329 9.25 -19.60 1.13
N ALA A 330 8.08 -20.12 0.74
CA ALA A 330 7.07 -19.33 0.02
C ALA A 330 6.53 -18.22 0.93
N LEU A 331 6.47 -17.00 0.41
CA LEU A 331 5.80 -15.89 1.08
C LEU A 331 4.30 -16.02 0.81
N THR A 332 3.51 -16.20 1.86
CA THR A 332 2.05 -16.11 1.79
C THR A 332 1.59 -14.85 2.54
N ALA A 333 0.47 -14.27 2.13
CA ALA A 333 -0.06 -13.07 2.77
C ALA A 333 -0.36 -13.28 4.26
N SER A 334 -0.87 -14.46 4.65
CA SER A 334 -1.13 -14.79 6.06
C SER A 334 0.15 -14.89 6.89
N ALA A 335 1.22 -15.45 6.33
CA ALA A 335 2.51 -15.51 7.01
C ALA A 335 3.17 -14.13 7.08
N LEU A 336 3.01 -13.30 6.04
CA LEU A 336 3.47 -11.91 6.03
C LEU A 336 2.74 -11.10 7.10
N ALA A 337 1.41 -11.16 7.16
CA ALA A 337 0.59 -10.43 8.14
C ALA A 337 1.02 -10.68 9.59
N ARG A 338 1.51 -11.88 9.91
CA ARG A 338 1.99 -12.23 11.25
C ARG A 338 3.42 -11.77 11.56
N ARG A 339 4.17 -11.29 10.57
CA ARG A 339 5.59 -10.89 10.70
C ARG A 339 5.85 -9.39 10.58
N VAL A 340 4.84 -8.61 10.19
CA VAL A 340 5.01 -7.16 9.92
C VAL A 340 5.16 -6.30 11.17
N GLY A 341 5.03 -6.83 12.36
CA GLY A 341 5.14 -6.11 13.63
C GLY A 341 6.38 -6.49 14.47
N GLY A 342 7.31 -7.24 13.88
CA GLY A 342 8.51 -7.74 14.57
C GLY A 342 9.73 -6.85 14.36
#